data_a71a7a5a679258e94e303e6afcb7336d
#
_entry.id   a71a7a5a679258e94e303e6afcb7336d
#
_cell.length_a   1.000
_cell.length_b   1.000
_cell.length_c   1.000
_cell.angle_alpha   90.00
_cell.angle_beta   90.00
_cell.angle_gamma   90.00
#
_symmetry.space_group_name_H-M   'P 1'
#
loop_
_entity.id
_entity.type
_entity.pdbx_description
1 polymer ?
#
loop_
_entity_poly.entity_id
_entity_poly.type
_entity_poly.pdbx_seq_one_letter_code
_entity_poly.pdbx_strand_id
1 'polypeptide(L)'
;MEMYKVKQTNLVNEIKTNIECGIHKVGYCIIETPVVFVHKESQIDKETCESMGYDVYEAYYNGGTIVGKEGGIAIIHFNRLDNGWMMQFVDYFVEWLKAKGLDATYESNDVLVDGYKVCGVCVTRYGCIDYTAGFISMNVDLDHIKAICRKPMLKVPKGLSEYGITTAEIEKMFLNFCNTQATL
;
A
#
# COMPACT_ATOMS: atom_id res chain seq x y z
N MET A 1 -2.02 -9.91 18.09
CA MET A 1 -1.41 -9.93 16.72
C MET A 1 -0.09 -9.19 16.79
N GLU A 2 0.99 -9.79 16.28
CA GLU A 2 2.31 -9.14 16.28
C GLU A 2 2.37 -8.12 15.14
N MET A 3 2.72 -6.88 15.47
CA MET A 3 2.91 -5.81 14.51
C MET A 3 4.37 -5.36 14.48
N TYR A 4 4.91 -5.08 13.29
CA TYR A 4 6.30 -4.69 13.15
C TYR A 4 6.51 -3.71 11.99
N LYS A 5 7.51 -2.83 12.14
CA LYS A 5 7.96 -1.92 11.08
C LYS A 5 9.08 -2.59 10.29
N VAL A 6 8.93 -2.62 8.99
CA VAL A 6 9.91 -3.23 8.06
C VAL A 6 10.72 -2.12 7.39
N LYS A 7 12.02 -2.33 7.25
CA LYS A 7 12.85 -1.45 6.39
C LYS A 7 12.51 -1.71 4.93
N GLN A 8 12.50 -0.68 4.10
CA GLN A 8 12.17 -0.79 2.67
C GLN A 8 13.02 -1.85 1.97
N THR A 9 14.32 -1.90 2.23
CA THR A 9 15.25 -2.88 1.64
C THR A 9 14.92 -4.33 1.96
N ASN A 10 14.18 -4.59 3.04
CA ASN A 10 13.83 -5.93 3.50
C ASN A 10 12.38 -6.30 3.16
N LEU A 11 11.58 -5.37 2.64
CA LEU A 11 10.13 -5.54 2.48
C LEU A 11 9.77 -6.79 1.65
N VAL A 12 10.40 -6.97 0.49
CA VAL A 12 10.10 -8.09 -0.40
C VAL A 12 10.53 -9.44 0.19
N ASN A 13 11.69 -9.48 0.84
CA ASN A 13 12.16 -10.70 1.52
C ASN A 13 11.26 -11.06 2.70
N GLU A 14 10.79 -10.06 3.45
CA GLU A 14 9.85 -10.27 4.56
C GLU A 14 8.51 -10.82 4.06
N ILE A 15 7.98 -10.28 2.96
CA ILE A 15 6.76 -10.80 2.32
C ILE A 15 6.95 -12.26 1.93
N LYS A 16 8.02 -12.59 1.22
CA LYS A 16 8.33 -13.93 0.78
C LYS A 16 8.41 -14.92 1.96
N THR A 17 9.20 -14.58 2.97
CA THR A 17 9.39 -15.43 4.16
C THR A 17 8.07 -15.67 4.89
N ASN A 18 7.23 -14.65 5.06
CA ASN A 18 5.95 -14.81 5.76
C ASN A 18 4.94 -15.66 4.97
N ILE A 19 4.93 -15.56 3.63
CA ILE A 19 4.12 -16.43 2.77
C ILE A 19 4.58 -17.90 2.93
N GLU A 20 5.88 -18.15 2.90
CA GLU A 20 6.46 -19.50 3.03
C GLU A 20 6.24 -20.10 4.42
N CYS A 21 6.35 -19.30 5.48
CA CYS A 21 6.21 -19.77 6.87
C CYS A 21 4.77 -19.80 7.38
N GLY A 22 3.83 -19.20 6.69
CA GLY A 22 2.42 -19.16 7.09
C GLY A 22 2.15 -18.43 8.41
N ILE A 23 2.91 -17.37 8.67
CA ILE A 23 2.87 -16.64 9.95
C ILE A 23 1.78 -15.57 9.91
N HIS A 24 0.97 -15.49 10.98
CA HIS A 24 -0.01 -14.40 11.15
C HIS A 24 0.67 -13.15 11.71
N LYS A 25 0.89 -12.16 10.85
CA LYS A 25 1.58 -10.90 11.19
C LYS A 25 1.00 -9.72 10.42
N VAL A 26 1.13 -8.53 11.01
CA VAL A 26 0.90 -7.25 10.34
C VAL A 26 2.20 -6.46 10.32
N GLY A 27 2.64 -6.11 9.12
CA GLY A 27 3.81 -5.26 8.93
C GLY A 27 3.45 -3.98 8.17
N TYR A 28 4.28 -2.97 8.32
CA TYR A 28 4.24 -1.78 7.49
C TYR A 28 5.64 -1.27 7.19
N CYS A 29 5.76 -0.58 6.06
CA CYS A 29 7.00 0.03 5.61
C CYS A 29 6.71 1.47 5.20
N ILE A 30 7.50 2.41 5.71
CA ILE A 30 7.54 3.78 5.19
C ILE A 30 8.53 3.79 4.04
N ILE A 31 8.12 4.32 2.91
CA ILE A 31 8.96 4.43 1.72
C ILE A 31 9.96 5.56 1.93
N GLU A 32 11.24 5.21 1.88
CA GLU A 32 12.38 6.12 2.10
C GLU A 32 12.97 6.64 0.78
N THR A 33 12.91 5.82 -0.28
CA THR A 33 13.37 6.14 -1.64
C THR A 33 12.32 5.75 -2.66
N PRO A 34 12.28 6.40 -3.84
CA PRO A 34 11.29 6.07 -4.88
C PRO A 34 11.30 4.59 -5.25
N VAL A 35 10.12 3.99 -5.38
CA VAL A 35 9.97 2.55 -5.57
C VAL A 35 8.85 2.23 -6.56
N VAL A 36 9.05 1.18 -7.34
CA VAL A 36 7.99 0.56 -8.15
C VAL A 36 7.79 -0.88 -7.68
N PHE A 37 6.56 -1.19 -7.23
CA PHE A 37 6.14 -2.57 -7.01
C PHE A 37 5.37 -3.05 -8.23
N VAL A 38 5.80 -4.13 -8.84
CA VAL A 38 5.22 -4.65 -10.09
C VAL A 38 5.01 -6.16 -10.02
N HIS A 39 3.84 -6.65 -10.46
CA HIS A 39 3.59 -8.08 -10.54
C HIS A 39 4.29 -8.74 -11.74
N LYS A 40 4.36 -8.01 -12.87
CA LYS A 40 5.04 -8.46 -14.10
C LYS A 40 5.83 -7.30 -14.69
N GLU A 41 7.10 -7.51 -14.98
CA GLU A 41 7.97 -6.48 -15.59
C GLU A 41 7.39 -5.89 -16.89
N SER A 42 6.60 -6.68 -17.64
CA SER A 42 5.91 -6.18 -18.85
C SER A 42 4.90 -5.05 -18.59
N GLN A 43 4.58 -4.75 -17.34
CA GLN A 43 3.66 -3.66 -16.96
C GLN A 43 4.35 -2.29 -16.92
N ILE A 44 5.67 -2.27 -16.92
CA ILE A 44 6.47 -1.04 -16.76
C ILE A 44 7.53 -0.90 -17.84
N ASP A 45 8.08 0.30 -17.96
CA ASP A 45 9.33 0.60 -18.63
C ASP A 45 10.46 0.63 -17.59
N LYS A 46 11.24 -0.46 -17.55
CA LYS A 46 12.28 -0.65 -16.53
C LYS A 46 13.44 0.35 -16.69
N GLU A 47 13.85 0.63 -17.93
CA GLU A 47 14.93 1.59 -18.22
C GLU A 47 14.51 2.99 -17.76
N THR A 48 13.26 3.37 -17.99
CA THR A 48 12.69 4.62 -17.48
C THR A 48 12.68 4.65 -15.95
N CYS A 49 12.28 3.56 -15.27
CA CYS A 49 12.33 3.50 -13.80
C CYS A 49 13.74 3.77 -13.27
N GLU A 50 14.73 3.05 -13.80
CA GLU A 50 16.13 3.16 -13.39
C GLU A 50 16.69 4.58 -13.66
N SER A 51 16.39 5.16 -14.83
CA SER A 51 16.83 6.52 -15.18
C SER A 51 16.23 7.61 -14.29
N MET A 52 15.04 7.37 -13.74
CA MET A 52 14.33 8.26 -12.79
C MET A 52 14.68 7.97 -11.33
N GLY A 53 15.56 7.02 -11.05
CA GLY A 53 16.01 6.68 -9.69
C GLY A 53 15.01 5.86 -8.87
N TYR A 54 14.14 5.09 -9.53
CA TYR A 54 13.22 4.18 -8.85
C TYR A 54 13.83 2.79 -8.69
N ASP A 55 13.77 2.27 -7.47
CA ASP A 55 14.01 0.85 -7.22
C ASP A 55 12.82 0.02 -7.69
N VAL A 56 13.04 -1.04 -8.46
CA VAL A 56 11.99 -1.92 -8.96
C VAL A 56 11.98 -3.23 -8.17
N TYR A 57 10.83 -3.53 -7.59
CA TYR A 57 10.61 -4.78 -6.85
C TYR A 57 9.48 -5.60 -7.48
N GLU A 58 9.74 -6.89 -7.70
CA GLU A 58 8.70 -7.84 -8.05
C GLU A 58 7.80 -8.07 -6.84
N ALA A 59 6.50 -7.83 -7.01
CA ALA A 59 5.52 -7.91 -5.94
C ALA A 59 4.78 -9.24 -5.96
N TYR A 60 4.59 -9.81 -4.78
CA TYR A 60 3.86 -11.07 -4.57
C TYR A 60 2.33 -10.85 -4.50
N TYR A 61 1.76 -10.00 -5.35
CA TYR A 61 0.32 -9.81 -5.39
C TYR A 61 -0.20 -9.73 -6.83
N ASN A 62 -1.44 -10.16 -7.03
CA ASN A 62 -2.13 -10.03 -8.32
C ASN A 62 -2.80 -8.65 -8.38
N GLY A 63 -2.08 -7.66 -8.86
CA GLY A 63 -2.57 -6.28 -8.91
C GLY A 63 -1.93 -5.44 -10.01
N GLY A 64 -2.24 -4.17 -9.97
CA GLY A 64 -1.60 -3.16 -10.82
C GLY A 64 -0.21 -2.80 -10.32
N THR A 65 0.48 -1.97 -11.10
CA THR A 65 1.75 -1.37 -10.69
C THR A 65 1.51 -0.30 -9.62
N ILE A 66 2.34 -0.29 -8.58
CA ILE A 66 2.40 0.78 -7.60
C ILE A 66 3.69 1.56 -7.85
N VAL A 67 3.56 2.87 -8.05
CA VAL A 67 4.70 3.80 -8.12
C VAL A 67 4.65 4.62 -6.84
N GLY A 68 5.56 4.30 -5.91
CA GLY A 68 5.65 4.93 -4.59
C GLY A 68 6.74 5.96 -4.52
N LYS A 69 6.49 7.05 -3.83
CA LYS A 69 7.48 8.07 -3.46
C LYS A 69 7.66 8.12 -1.94
N GLU A 70 8.65 8.87 -1.50
CA GLU A 70 9.02 9.03 -0.10
C GLU A 70 7.80 9.42 0.75
N GLY A 71 7.74 8.87 1.94
CA GLY A 71 6.64 9.07 2.88
C GLY A 71 5.42 8.17 2.64
N GLY A 72 5.30 7.50 1.47
CA GLY A 72 4.26 6.50 1.23
C GLY A 72 4.36 5.34 2.22
N ILE A 73 3.23 4.69 2.51
CA ILE A 73 3.19 3.58 3.47
C ILE A 73 2.68 2.32 2.78
N ALA A 74 3.54 1.30 2.71
CA ALA A 74 3.15 -0.05 2.33
C ALA A 74 2.71 -0.82 3.58
N ILE A 75 1.52 -1.40 3.52
CA ILE A 75 0.93 -2.23 4.57
C ILE A 75 0.89 -3.66 4.07
N ILE A 76 1.28 -4.61 4.91
CA ILE A 76 1.26 -6.03 4.63
C ILE A 76 0.60 -6.79 5.79
N HIS A 77 -0.31 -7.67 5.46
CA HIS A 77 -0.97 -8.53 6.44
C HIS A 77 -1.04 -9.95 5.91
N PHE A 78 -0.66 -10.90 6.76
CA PHE A 78 -0.69 -12.34 6.47
C PHE A 78 -1.64 -13.02 7.44
N ASN A 79 -2.57 -13.82 6.92
CA ASN A 79 -3.47 -14.62 7.73
C ASN A 79 -3.79 -15.95 7.04
N ARG A 80 -4.04 -17.00 7.81
CA ARG A 80 -4.49 -18.29 7.26
C ARG A 80 -5.89 -18.25 6.66
N LEU A 81 -6.75 -17.38 7.21
CA LEU A 81 -8.10 -17.12 6.70
C LEU A 81 -8.31 -15.62 6.77
N ASP A 82 -8.80 -15.04 5.69
CA ASP A 82 -9.20 -13.63 5.71
C ASP A 82 -10.36 -13.46 6.70
N ASN A 83 -10.08 -12.78 7.80
CA ASN A 83 -11.07 -12.40 8.81
C ASN A 83 -11.69 -11.02 8.54
N GLY A 84 -11.56 -10.51 7.33
CA GLY A 84 -12.02 -9.18 6.95
C GLY A 84 -11.13 -8.04 7.46
N TRP A 85 -9.93 -8.33 7.93
CA TRP A 85 -9.02 -7.34 8.52
C TRP A 85 -8.76 -6.15 7.59
N MET A 86 -8.53 -6.42 6.30
CA MET A 86 -8.29 -5.34 5.33
C MET A 86 -9.51 -4.45 5.15
N MET A 87 -10.71 -5.01 5.12
CA MET A 87 -11.94 -4.21 5.04
C MET A 87 -12.15 -3.37 6.30
N GLN A 88 -11.88 -3.95 7.48
CA GLN A 88 -11.92 -3.19 8.74
C GLN A 88 -10.90 -2.05 8.75
N PHE A 89 -9.69 -2.28 8.20
CA PHE A 89 -8.70 -1.23 8.03
C PHE A 89 -9.19 -0.13 7.06
N VAL A 90 -9.73 -0.52 5.91
CA VAL A 90 -10.26 0.42 4.92
C VAL A 90 -11.38 1.27 5.51
N ASP A 91 -12.35 0.66 6.20
CA ASP A 91 -13.45 1.36 6.85
C ASP A 91 -12.93 2.35 7.89
N TYR A 92 -11.98 1.90 8.73
CA TYR A 92 -11.35 2.77 9.72
C TYR A 92 -10.60 3.94 9.07
N PHE A 93 -9.88 3.70 7.99
CA PHE A 93 -9.12 4.71 7.28
C PHE A 93 -10.03 5.74 6.60
N VAL A 94 -11.10 5.30 5.95
CA VAL A 94 -12.11 6.18 5.34
C VAL A 94 -12.75 7.07 6.41
N GLU A 95 -13.18 6.52 7.54
CA GLU A 95 -13.78 7.29 8.63
C GLU A 95 -12.77 8.28 9.26
N TRP A 96 -11.50 7.89 9.37
CA TRP A 96 -10.45 8.78 9.84
C TRP A 96 -10.21 9.97 8.88
N LEU A 97 -10.24 9.74 7.55
CA LEU A 97 -10.15 10.79 6.55
C LEU A 97 -11.36 11.74 6.59
N LYS A 98 -12.58 11.19 6.75
CA LYS A 98 -13.80 11.99 6.92
C LYS A 98 -13.76 12.85 8.19
N ALA A 99 -13.22 12.32 9.28
CA ALA A 99 -13.05 13.08 10.52
C ALA A 99 -12.07 14.26 10.36
N LYS A 100 -11.21 14.22 9.34
CA LYS A 100 -10.36 15.36 8.95
C LYS A 100 -11.04 16.34 7.96
N GLY A 101 -12.30 16.11 7.65
CA GLY A 101 -13.09 16.97 6.75
C GLY A 101 -12.92 16.66 5.27
N LEU A 102 -12.37 15.48 4.91
CA LEU A 102 -12.16 15.07 3.53
C LEU A 102 -13.35 14.24 3.02
N ASP A 103 -13.71 14.40 1.74
CA ASP A 103 -14.71 13.55 1.08
C ASP A 103 -14.08 12.23 0.67
N ALA A 104 -14.05 11.27 1.62
CA ALA A 104 -13.42 9.99 1.45
C ALA A 104 -14.43 8.88 1.20
N THR A 105 -14.13 8.01 0.21
CA THR A 105 -14.94 6.85 -0.17
C THR A 105 -14.06 5.63 -0.46
N TYR A 106 -14.67 4.44 -0.47
CA TYR A 106 -14.00 3.21 -0.92
C TYR A 106 -14.74 2.64 -2.13
N GLU A 107 -14.00 2.36 -3.19
CA GLU A 107 -14.54 1.85 -4.43
C GLU A 107 -13.52 0.96 -5.16
N SER A 108 -13.93 -0.27 -5.49
CA SER A 108 -13.14 -1.18 -6.34
C SER A 108 -11.69 -1.35 -5.89
N ASN A 109 -11.47 -1.64 -4.60
CA ASN A 109 -10.16 -1.83 -3.95
C ASN A 109 -9.31 -0.54 -3.80
N ASP A 110 -9.91 0.63 -3.96
CA ASP A 110 -9.24 1.91 -3.82
C ASP A 110 -9.96 2.81 -2.81
N VAL A 111 -9.19 3.47 -1.93
CA VAL A 111 -9.70 4.59 -1.13
C VAL A 111 -9.49 5.86 -1.94
N LEU A 112 -10.55 6.62 -2.09
CA LEU A 112 -10.59 7.87 -2.84
C LEU A 112 -10.82 9.04 -1.89
N VAL A 113 -10.22 10.19 -2.20
CA VAL A 113 -10.53 11.49 -1.59
C VAL A 113 -10.82 12.46 -2.73
N ASP A 114 -11.96 13.11 -2.72
CA ASP A 114 -12.44 13.98 -3.81
C ASP A 114 -12.39 13.30 -5.19
N GLY A 115 -12.60 11.98 -5.24
CA GLY A 115 -12.52 11.17 -6.46
C GLY A 115 -11.09 10.76 -6.88
N TYR A 116 -10.04 11.22 -6.20
CA TYR A 116 -8.64 10.83 -6.47
C TYR A 116 -8.23 9.65 -5.61
N LYS A 117 -7.51 8.70 -6.21
CA LYS A 117 -6.99 7.53 -5.49
C LYS A 117 -5.86 7.92 -4.54
N VAL A 118 -6.05 7.67 -3.24
CA VAL A 118 -5.04 7.90 -2.20
C VAL A 118 -4.49 6.61 -1.59
N CYS A 119 -5.22 5.50 -1.74
CA CYS A 119 -4.77 4.18 -1.30
C CYS A 119 -5.31 3.11 -2.24
N GLY A 120 -4.51 2.08 -2.50
CA GLY A 120 -4.94 0.86 -3.16
C GLY A 120 -4.74 -0.32 -2.22
N VAL A 121 -5.68 -1.28 -2.24
CA VAL A 121 -5.60 -2.52 -1.46
C VAL A 121 -5.79 -3.73 -2.34
N CYS A 122 -5.20 -4.85 -1.98
CA CYS A 122 -5.40 -6.12 -2.66
C CYS A 122 -5.34 -7.28 -1.68
N VAL A 123 -6.00 -8.38 -2.03
CA VAL A 123 -5.89 -9.67 -1.35
C VAL A 123 -5.46 -10.71 -2.36
N THR A 124 -4.43 -11.49 -2.04
CA THR A 124 -3.93 -12.58 -2.88
C THR A 124 -3.80 -13.83 -2.04
N ARG A 125 -4.31 -14.96 -2.55
CA ARG A 125 -4.23 -16.25 -1.86
C ARG A 125 -3.03 -17.07 -2.35
N TYR A 126 -2.22 -17.51 -1.40
CA TYR A 126 -1.12 -18.46 -1.61
C TYR A 126 -1.37 -19.71 -0.77
N GLY A 127 -1.93 -20.76 -1.41
CA GLY A 127 -2.34 -21.98 -0.67
C GLY A 127 -3.37 -21.69 0.40
N CYS A 128 -3.00 -21.85 1.68
CA CYS A 128 -3.85 -21.57 2.83
C CYS A 128 -3.60 -20.20 3.48
N ILE A 129 -2.75 -19.36 2.87
CA ILE A 129 -2.41 -18.02 3.38
C ILE A 129 -3.07 -16.96 2.51
N ASP A 130 -3.82 -16.08 3.12
CA ASP A 130 -4.28 -14.84 2.52
C ASP A 130 -3.24 -13.74 2.83
N TYR A 131 -2.61 -13.26 1.78
CA TYR A 131 -1.72 -12.11 1.79
C TYR A 131 -2.51 -10.88 1.36
N THR A 132 -2.59 -9.92 2.24
CA THR A 132 -3.26 -8.67 1.99
C THR A 132 -2.25 -7.53 1.96
N ALA A 133 -2.28 -6.70 0.95
CA ALA A 133 -1.39 -5.57 0.81
C ALA A 133 -2.18 -4.28 0.59
N GLY A 134 -1.70 -3.19 1.16
CA GLY A 134 -2.19 -1.84 0.92
C GLY A 134 -1.04 -0.88 0.66
N PHE A 135 -1.29 0.13 -0.15
CA PHE A 135 -0.32 1.21 -0.37
C PHE A 135 -1.02 2.55 -0.25
N ILE A 136 -0.58 3.35 0.73
CA ILE A 136 -1.06 4.72 0.96
C ILE A 136 -0.08 5.68 0.31
N SER A 137 -0.56 6.49 -0.64
CA SER A 137 0.23 7.46 -1.37
C SER A 137 0.31 8.77 -0.58
N MET A 138 1.52 9.17 -0.17
CA MET A 138 1.76 10.47 0.46
C MET A 138 2.15 11.53 -0.55
N ASN A 139 3.06 11.18 -1.47
CA ASN A 139 3.50 12.03 -2.55
C ASN A 139 3.30 11.30 -3.88
N VAL A 140 2.79 12.01 -4.88
CA VAL A 140 2.51 11.47 -6.21
C VAL A 140 3.13 12.37 -7.28
N ASP A 141 3.73 11.74 -8.29
CA ASP A 141 4.22 12.40 -9.48
C ASP A 141 3.56 11.74 -10.69
N LEU A 142 2.56 12.41 -11.25
CA LEU A 142 1.76 11.87 -12.35
C LEU A 142 2.57 11.69 -13.64
N ASP A 143 3.56 12.54 -13.87
CA ASP A 143 4.36 12.45 -15.08
C ASP A 143 5.33 11.26 -15.01
N HIS A 144 5.90 11.00 -13.83
CA HIS A 144 6.66 9.77 -13.60
C HIS A 144 5.79 8.53 -13.76
N ILE A 145 4.57 8.51 -13.19
CA ILE A 145 3.67 7.36 -13.33
C ILE A 145 3.32 7.10 -14.80
N LYS A 146 3.01 8.14 -15.58
CA LYS A 146 2.70 8.02 -17.02
C LYS A 146 3.90 7.53 -17.83
N ALA A 147 5.12 7.95 -17.47
CA ALA A 147 6.34 7.51 -18.14
C ALA A 147 6.68 6.04 -17.81
N ILE A 148 6.48 5.64 -16.56
CA ILE A 148 6.83 4.30 -16.05
C ILE A 148 5.80 3.24 -16.47
N CYS A 149 4.50 3.52 -16.30
CA CYS A 149 3.45 2.53 -16.48
C CYS A 149 3.03 2.39 -17.94
N ARG A 150 3.10 1.16 -18.48
CA ARG A 150 2.66 0.86 -19.85
C ARG A 150 1.14 0.78 -20.00
N LYS A 151 0.41 0.66 -18.90
CA LYS A 151 -1.06 0.66 -18.91
C LYS A 151 -1.62 2.00 -18.44
N PRO A 152 -2.73 2.46 -19.02
CA PRO A 152 -3.38 3.67 -18.55
C PRO A 152 -3.87 3.50 -17.12
N MET A 153 -3.81 4.59 -16.35
CA MET A 153 -4.41 4.65 -15.01
C MET A 153 -5.94 4.62 -15.12
N LEU A 154 -6.58 3.74 -14.36
CA LEU A 154 -8.05 3.68 -14.26
C LEU A 154 -8.58 4.81 -13.37
N LYS A 155 -7.83 5.17 -12.33
CA LYS A 155 -8.13 6.26 -11.40
C LYS A 155 -6.87 7.10 -11.23
N VAL A 156 -7.05 8.42 -11.20
CA VAL A 156 -5.93 9.35 -11.04
C VAL A 156 -5.47 9.34 -9.58
N PRO A 157 -4.21 8.99 -9.28
CA PRO A 157 -3.70 9.02 -7.93
C PRO A 157 -3.39 10.46 -7.48
N LYS A 158 -3.51 10.68 -6.17
CA LYS A 158 -3.14 11.94 -5.52
C LYS A 158 -2.50 11.64 -4.16
N GLY A 159 -1.54 12.46 -3.76
CA GLY A 159 -0.85 12.29 -2.50
C GLY A 159 -1.62 12.92 -1.34
N LEU A 160 -1.65 12.25 -0.18
CA LEU A 160 -2.30 12.79 1.01
C LEU A 160 -1.59 14.04 1.56
N SER A 161 -0.31 14.25 1.23
CA SER A 161 0.41 15.48 1.57
C SER A 161 -0.23 16.73 0.95
N GLU A 162 -0.90 16.60 -0.20
CA GLU A 162 -1.62 17.69 -0.85
C GLU A 162 -2.89 18.12 -0.08
N TYR A 163 -3.35 17.28 0.83
CA TYR A 163 -4.44 17.56 1.77
C TYR A 163 -3.93 17.97 3.16
N GLY A 164 -2.62 18.25 3.29
CA GLY A 164 -2.00 18.65 4.55
C GLY A 164 -1.78 17.51 5.55
N ILE A 165 -1.96 16.26 5.13
CA ILE A 165 -1.74 15.09 5.97
C ILE A 165 -0.26 14.69 5.91
N THR A 166 0.32 14.36 7.05
CA THR A 166 1.73 13.94 7.16
C THR A 166 1.86 12.43 7.26
N THR A 167 3.03 11.89 6.86
CA THR A 167 3.36 10.47 7.05
C THR A 167 3.24 10.03 8.50
N ALA A 168 3.65 10.89 9.45
CA ALA A 168 3.55 10.59 10.88
C ALA A 168 2.11 10.45 11.36
N GLU A 169 1.17 11.24 10.82
CA GLU A 169 -0.25 11.10 11.14
C GLU A 169 -0.83 9.78 10.61
N ILE A 170 -0.44 9.38 9.39
CA ILE A 170 -0.86 8.08 8.81
C ILE A 170 -0.25 6.93 9.61
N GLU A 171 1.04 6.98 9.94
CA GLU A 171 1.68 5.97 10.79
C GLU A 171 0.94 5.84 12.13
N LYS A 172 0.68 6.96 12.80
CA LYS A 172 -0.08 6.98 14.06
C LYS A 172 -1.50 6.42 13.90
N MET A 173 -2.21 6.78 12.85
CA MET A 173 -3.55 6.25 12.53
C MET A 173 -3.49 4.73 12.38
N PHE A 174 -2.54 4.21 11.60
CA PHE A 174 -2.36 2.78 11.38
C PHE A 174 -2.04 2.03 12.69
N LEU A 175 -1.13 2.55 13.50
CA LEU A 175 -0.80 1.99 14.82
C LEU A 175 -2.02 1.94 15.75
N ASN A 176 -2.82 3.00 15.77
CA ASN A 176 -4.06 3.03 16.55
C ASN A 176 -5.05 1.97 16.09
N PHE A 177 -5.25 1.81 14.78
CA PHE A 177 -6.09 0.74 14.24
C PHE A 177 -5.60 -0.64 14.70
N CYS A 178 -4.31 -0.95 14.55
CA CYS A 178 -3.76 -2.24 14.97
C CYS A 178 -3.94 -2.51 16.46
N ASN A 179 -3.80 -1.49 17.31
CA ASN A 179 -4.03 -1.62 18.75
C ASN A 179 -5.48 -1.94 19.09
N THR A 180 -6.45 -1.39 18.36
CA THR A 180 -7.88 -1.75 18.55
C THR A 180 -8.17 -3.20 18.19
N GLN A 181 -7.48 -3.75 17.20
CA GLN A 181 -7.63 -5.14 16.77
C GLN A 181 -6.97 -6.15 17.73
N ALA A 182 -6.00 -5.72 18.52
CA ALA A 182 -5.33 -6.60 19.50
C ALA A 182 -6.16 -6.85 20.79
N THR A 183 -7.22 -6.06 21.00
CA THR A 183 -8.11 -6.13 22.17
C THR A 183 -9.40 -6.92 21.92
N LEU A 184 -9.62 -7.38 20.71
CA LEU A 184 -10.71 -8.26 20.27
C LEU A 184 -10.22 -9.71 20.12
#